data_cc2ef45174482154149507721c06e9f4
#
_entry.id   cc2ef45174482154149507721c06e9f4
#
_cell.length_a   1.000
_cell.length_b   1.000
_cell.length_c   1.000
_cell.angle_alpha   90.00
_cell.angle_beta   90.00
_cell.angle_gamma   90.00
#
_symmetry.space_group_name_H-M   'P 1'
#
loop_
_entity.id
_entity.type
_entity.pdbx_description
1 polymer ?
#
loop_
_entity_poly.entity_id
_entity_poly.type
_entity_poly.pdbx_seq_one_letter_code
_entity_poly.pdbx_strand_id
1 'polypeptide(L)'
;MGNCIPVTPGILETPGTLDLEEIMSDLSSYNDTYSNATFLDYDAAPCHNRFCPLFQRVAPPFLATTSATATLATVALLVALSERPQAWRWPQSRALVAQLALGTALFAALLPALAAGVAWGWHLGTGLCRLTHLLWHWSVFAQALLVASGSRGTVWARWDPRSRRLAVVLWAAALLLATPAALVSGVAAGTACIQRSVGILAPAYLLHLALCLCLLLLLPAGLLLAALAVPSFRASWASGAGLAWLFLGLWGPYGAGLAAEFLLQAGLLEPTCGSFEHFDLALGLSEGLGVLHCGLGPLAMLLARRCRRGAGAAGGC
;
A
#
# COMPACT_ATOMS: atom_id res chain seq x y z
N MET A 1 -1.64 1.73 -7.35
CA MET A 1 -2.77 1.38 -8.22
C MET A 1 -2.31 1.30 -9.66
N GLY A 2 -1.64 0.21 -10.00
CA GLY A 2 -1.19 -0.14 -11.34
C GLY A 2 -0.29 0.88 -12.04
N ASN A 3 0.45 0.42 -13.02
CA ASN A 3 1.26 1.28 -13.90
C ASN A 3 0.41 2.01 -14.98
N CYS A 4 -0.86 2.30 -14.68
CA CYS A 4 -1.76 2.97 -15.60
C CYS A 4 -1.44 4.46 -15.69
N ILE A 5 -0.68 4.85 -16.69
CA ILE A 5 -0.48 6.26 -17.06
C ILE A 5 -1.73 6.70 -17.81
N PRO A 6 -2.43 7.77 -17.38
CA PRO A 6 -3.55 8.29 -18.13
C PRO A 6 -3.06 8.73 -19.53
N VAL A 7 -3.55 8.06 -20.57
CA VAL A 7 -3.38 8.51 -21.93
C VAL A 7 -4.28 9.75 -22.06
N THR A 8 -3.68 10.92 -22.10
CA THR A 8 -4.41 12.15 -22.40
C THR A 8 -5.05 11.99 -23.78
N PRO A 9 -6.38 12.10 -23.93
CA PRO A 9 -7.06 11.98 -25.22
C PRO A 9 -6.87 13.25 -26.07
N GLY A 10 -5.65 13.75 -26.18
CA GLY A 10 -5.33 15.02 -26.82
C GLY A 10 -4.23 14.95 -27.88
N ILE A 11 -3.62 13.80 -28.11
CA ILE A 11 -2.51 13.68 -29.08
C ILE A 11 -2.92 12.91 -30.35
N LEU A 12 -4.16 12.41 -30.46
CA LEU A 12 -4.60 11.60 -31.59
C LEU A 12 -5.78 12.18 -32.40
N GLU A 13 -6.17 13.43 -32.18
CA GLU A 13 -7.18 14.11 -32.99
C GLU A 13 -6.77 15.55 -33.33
N THR A 14 -5.72 15.72 -34.07
CA THR A 14 -5.69 16.75 -35.08
C THR A 14 -5.50 16.07 -36.44
N PRO A 15 -6.49 16.14 -37.35
CA PRO A 15 -6.25 15.85 -38.75
C PRO A 15 -5.54 17.08 -39.36
N GLY A 16 -4.38 17.40 -38.83
CA GLY A 16 -3.38 18.20 -39.49
C GLY A 16 -2.66 17.25 -40.43
N THR A 17 -2.67 17.54 -41.69
CA THR A 17 -1.82 16.94 -42.72
C THR A 17 -0.40 16.88 -42.16
N LEU A 18 -0.03 15.69 -41.61
CA LEU A 18 1.37 15.41 -41.30
C LEU A 18 2.11 15.45 -42.62
N ASP A 19 3.00 16.45 -42.77
CA ASP A 19 3.84 16.58 -43.91
C ASP A 19 4.80 15.37 -43.94
N LEU A 20 4.48 14.42 -44.80
CA LEU A 20 5.23 13.17 -44.93
C LEU A 20 6.70 13.42 -45.29
N GLU A 21 6.98 14.60 -45.89
CA GLU A 21 8.34 15.03 -46.23
C GLU A 21 9.19 15.39 -45.01
N GLU A 22 8.59 15.98 -43.96
CA GLU A 22 9.31 16.33 -42.72
C GLU A 22 9.68 15.06 -41.94
N ILE A 23 8.77 14.07 -41.89
CA ILE A 23 9.05 12.75 -41.25
C ILE A 23 10.11 11.98 -42.05
N MET A 24 10.06 12.04 -43.39
CA MET A 24 11.06 11.37 -44.23
C MET A 24 12.43 12.02 -44.15
N SER A 25 12.54 13.34 -43.93
CA SER A 25 13.81 14.00 -43.75
C SER A 25 14.48 13.69 -42.41
N ASP A 26 13.71 13.55 -41.33
CA ASP A 26 14.22 13.13 -40.03
C ASP A 26 14.62 11.64 -40.02
N LEU A 27 13.91 10.78 -40.74
CA LEU A 27 14.26 9.37 -40.91
C LEU A 27 15.54 9.16 -41.74
N SER A 28 15.79 10.01 -42.73
CA SER A 28 17.02 9.90 -43.55
C SER A 28 18.28 10.34 -42.80
N SER A 29 18.17 11.30 -41.88
CA SER A 29 19.27 11.71 -41.00
C SER A 29 19.62 10.64 -39.93
N TYR A 30 18.69 9.75 -39.59
CA TYR A 30 18.89 8.66 -38.62
C TYR A 30 19.56 7.43 -39.24
N ASN A 31 19.52 7.26 -40.57
CA ASN A 31 19.94 6.05 -41.25
C ASN A 31 21.47 5.94 -41.45
N ASP A 32 22.25 7.02 -41.28
CA ASP A 32 23.68 6.97 -41.45
C ASP A 32 24.51 6.54 -40.24
N THR A 33 23.87 6.36 -39.05
CA THR A 33 24.58 6.01 -37.81
C THR A 33 24.34 4.57 -37.36
N TYR A 34 23.42 3.80 -37.95
CA TYR A 34 23.06 2.45 -37.52
C TYR A 34 23.14 1.38 -38.62
N SER A 35 24.30 1.21 -39.24
CA SER A 35 24.53 0.09 -40.17
C SER A 35 24.89 -1.23 -39.49
N ASN A 36 24.76 -1.35 -38.16
CA ASN A 36 24.98 -2.58 -37.41
C ASN A 36 23.98 -2.85 -36.25
N ALA A 37 22.77 -2.32 -36.33
CA ALA A 37 21.71 -2.70 -35.40
C ALA A 37 21.03 -3.97 -35.92
N THR A 38 21.33 -5.10 -35.27
CA THR A 38 20.49 -6.29 -35.26
C THR A 38 19.01 -5.91 -35.30
N PHE A 39 18.28 -6.52 -36.22
CA PHE A 39 16.84 -6.52 -36.39
C PHE A 39 16.12 -6.08 -35.12
N LEU A 40 15.57 -4.88 -35.12
CA LEU A 40 14.61 -4.46 -34.10
C LEU A 40 13.42 -5.41 -34.22
N ASP A 41 13.32 -6.30 -33.24
CA ASP A 41 12.21 -7.22 -33.13
C ASP A 41 10.92 -6.42 -32.98
N TYR A 42 10.17 -6.27 -34.08
CA TYR A 42 8.89 -5.56 -34.13
C TYR A 42 7.80 -6.20 -33.28
N ASP A 43 8.08 -7.37 -32.68
CA ASP A 43 7.22 -8.05 -31.72
C ASP A 43 7.29 -7.45 -30.30
N ALA A 44 8.19 -6.50 -30.06
CA ALA A 44 8.28 -5.78 -28.78
C ALA A 44 7.34 -4.56 -28.70
N ALA A 45 6.15 -4.63 -29.28
CA ALA A 45 5.11 -3.63 -29.05
C ALA A 45 4.79 -3.61 -27.54
N PRO A 46 4.79 -2.44 -26.87
CA PRO A 46 4.51 -2.37 -25.43
C PRO A 46 3.12 -2.98 -25.17
N CYS A 47 3.05 -3.93 -24.24
CA CYS A 47 1.80 -4.60 -23.89
C CYS A 47 0.74 -3.58 -23.49
N HIS A 48 -0.38 -3.56 -24.19
CA HIS A 48 -1.48 -2.65 -23.91
C HIS A 48 -2.31 -3.19 -22.74
N ASN A 49 -2.30 -2.47 -21.61
CA ASN A 49 -3.08 -2.88 -20.43
C ASN A 49 -4.55 -2.46 -20.57
N ARG A 50 -5.43 -3.44 -20.83
CA ARG A 50 -6.87 -3.23 -21.01
C ARG A 50 -7.61 -2.87 -19.73
N PHE A 51 -7.00 -3.11 -18.56
CA PHE A 51 -7.63 -2.84 -17.26
C PHE A 51 -7.43 -1.41 -16.77
N CYS A 52 -6.52 -0.63 -17.38
CA CYS A 52 -6.29 0.76 -17.00
C CYS A 52 -7.54 1.65 -17.01
N PRO A 53 -8.43 1.61 -18.04
CA PRO A 53 -9.65 2.40 -18.02
C PRO A 53 -10.60 2.00 -16.89
N LEU A 54 -10.63 0.70 -16.50
CA LEU A 54 -11.40 0.21 -15.36
C LEU A 54 -10.88 0.83 -14.05
N PHE A 55 -9.57 0.75 -13.82
CA PHE A 55 -8.96 1.31 -12.61
C PHE A 55 -9.16 2.82 -12.50
N GLN A 56 -9.04 3.57 -13.60
CA GLN A 56 -9.27 5.02 -13.61
C GLN A 56 -10.72 5.39 -13.24
N ARG A 57 -11.70 4.55 -13.58
CA ARG A 57 -13.10 4.79 -13.23
C ARG A 57 -13.45 4.33 -11.81
N VAL A 58 -12.92 3.20 -11.37
CA VAL A 58 -13.31 2.56 -10.11
C VAL A 58 -12.48 3.06 -8.93
N ALA A 59 -11.19 3.36 -9.13
CA ALA A 59 -10.32 3.74 -8.03
C ALA A 59 -10.73 5.06 -7.33
N PRO A 60 -11.09 6.16 -8.02
CA PRO A 60 -11.44 7.40 -7.33
C PRO A 60 -12.64 7.26 -6.38
N PRO A 61 -13.82 6.74 -6.80
CA PRO A 61 -14.95 6.56 -5.88
C PRO A 61 -14.65 5.53 -4.79
N PHE A 62 -13.88 4.47 -5.08
CA PHE A 62 -13.45 3.48 -4.10
C PHE A 62 -12.59 4.13 -3.00
N LEU A 63 -11.56 4.91 -3.37
CA LEU A 63 -10.69 5.60 -2.42
C LEU A 63 -11.45 6.64 -1.58
N ALA A 64 -12.34 7.40 -2.21
CA ALA A 64 -13.15 8.42 -1.53
C ALA A 64 -14.11 7.77 -0.50
N THR A 65 -14.84 6.72 -0.88
CA THR A 65 -15.74 6.01 0.02
C THR A 65 -14.99 5.30 1.14
N THR A 66 -13.84 4.70 0.84
CA THR A 66 -12.98 4.06 1.84
C THR A 66 -12.42 5.08 2.82
N SER A 67 -11.98 6.27 2.36
CA SER A 67 -11.55 7.36 3.23
C SER A 67 -12.66 7.80 4.18
N ALA A 68 -13.86 8.03 3.67
CA ALA A 68 -15.00 8.45 4.48
C ALA A 68 -15.36 7.40 5.55
N THR A 69 -15.47 6.14 5.16
CA THR A 69 -15.79 5.04 6.10
C THR A 69 -14.69 4.82 7.13
N ALA A 70 -13.42 4.89 6.72
CA ALA A 70 -12.27 4.78 7.61
C ALA A 70 -12.22 5.92 8.64
N THR A 71 -12.48 7.15 8.20
CA THR A 71 -12.54 8.32 9.08
C THR A 71 -13.66 8.18 10.11
N LEU A 72 -14.87 7.81 9.68
CA LEU A 72 -16.00 7.60 10.59
C LEU A 72 -15.74 6.49 11.59
N ALA A 73 -15.21 5.34 11.13
CA ALA A 73 -14.88 4.22 11.99
C ALA A 73 -13.77 4.57 13.01
N THR A 74 -12.77 5.34 12.58
CA THR A 74 -11.66 5.78 13.45
C THR A 74 -12.15 6.79 14.49
N VAL A 75 -12.98 7.76 14.11
CA VAL A 75 -13.60 8.71 15.05
C VAL A 75 -14.45 7.95 16.06
N ALA A 76 -15.31 7.03 15.61
CA ALA A 76 -16.11 6.20 16.51
C ALA A 76 -15.27 5.39 17.49
N LEU A 77 -14.12 4.85 17.01
CA LEU A 77 -13.17 4.13 17.85
C LEU A 77 -12.52 5.04 18.90
N LEU A 78 -12.09 6.26 18.51
CA LEU A 78 -11.48 7.23 19.41
C LEU A 78 -12.48 7.74 20.47
N VAL A 79 -13.71 8.02 20.08
CA VAL A 79 -14.80 8.38 21.00
C VAL A 79 -15.05 7.23 21.98
N ALA A 80 -15.14 6.00 21.46
CA ALA A 80 -15.31 4.83 22.30
C ALA A 80 -14.15 4.60 23.29
N LEU A 81 -12.92 4.98 22.92
CA LEU A 81 -11.73 4.96 23.79
C LEU A 81 -11.76 6.05 24.86
N SER A 82 -12.32 7.22 24.57
CA SER A 82 -12.40 8.35 25.50
C SER A 82 -13.49 8.17 26.54
N GLU A 83 -14.71 7.76 26.15
CA GLU A 83 -15.89 7.71 27.02
C GLU A 83 -15.79 6.64 28.14
N ARG A 84 -15.19 5.49 27.88
CA ARG A 84 -15.15 4.37 28.85
C ARG A 84 -13.78 3.70 28.90
N PRO A 85 -12.78 4.32 29.52
CA PRO A 85 -11.42 3.79 29.57
C PRO A 85 -11.32 2.44 30.29
N GLN A 86 -12.19 2.17 31.27
CA GLN A 86 -12.20 0.90 32.04
C GLN A 86 -12.83 -0.27 31.28
N ALA A 87 -13.66 -0.02 30.27
CA ALA A 87 -14.30 -1.06 29.46
C ALA A 87 -13.33 -1.73 28.44
N TRP A 88 -12.14 -1.17 28.28
CA TRP A 88 -11.08 -1.68 27.43
C TRP A 88 -10.13 -2.59 28.21
N ARG A 89 -10.68 -3.60 28.90
CA ARG A 89 -9.92 -4.72 29.47
C ARG A 89 -9.43 -5.66 28.37
N TRP A 90 -8.94 -5.12 27.30
CA TRP A 90 -8.31 -5.91 26.28
C TRP A 90 -6.85 -6.15 26.68
N PRO A 91 -6.29 -7.35 26.37
CA PRO A 91 -4.86 -7.59 26.58
C PRO A 91 -3.99 -6.66 25.74
N GLN A 92 -4.56 -6.08 24.67
CA GLN A 92 -3.97 -4.96 23.96
C GLN A 92 -4.39 -3.68 24.68
N SER A 93 -3.39 -2.96 25.17
CA SER A 93 -3.63 -1.76 25.94
C SER A 93 -4.35 -0.70 25.09
N ARG A 94 -5.11 0.15 25.77
CA ARG A 94 -5.69 1.38 25.21
C ARG A 94 -4.67 2.19 24.38
N ALA A 95 -3.41 2.19 24.81
CA ALA A 95 -2.30 2.84 24.13
C ALA A 95 -2.05 2.27 22.73
N LEU A 96 -2.00 0.96 22.58
CA LEU A 96 -1.80 0.31 21.29
C LEU A 96 -2.97 0.59 20.33
N VAL A 97 -4.21 0.46 20.81
CA VAL A 97 -5.39 0.75 19.99
C VAL A 97 -5.42 2.22 19.54
N ALA A 98 -5.04 3.16 20.40
CA ALA A 98 -4.93 4.58 20.04
C ALA A 98 -3.85 4.82 18.98
N GLN A 99 -2.71 4.14 19.08
CA GLN A 99 -1.63 4.24 18.07
C GLN A 99 -2.05 3.64 16.72
N LEU A 100 -2.75 2.51 16.73
CA LEU A 100 -3.31 1.92 15.51
C LEU A 100 -4.36 2.83 14.88
N ALA A 101 -5.23 3.44 15.68
CA ALA A 101 -6.20 4.42 15.22
C ALA A 101 -5.53 5.66 14.60
N LEU A 102 -4.43 6.15 15.19
CA LEU A 102 -3.64 7.25 14.63
C LEU A 102 -3.05 6.88 13.26
N GLY A 103 -2.45 5.69 13.14
CA GLY A 103 -1.92 5.21 11.84
C GLY A 103 -3.01 5.10 10.78
N THR A 104 -4.18 4.59 11.17
CA THR A 104 -5.34 4.51 10.27
C THR A 104 -5.85 5.88 9.85
N ALA A 105 -5.92 6.85 10.77
CA ALA A 105 -6.33 8.22 10.47
C ALA A 105 -5.37 8.89 9.50
N LEU A 106 -4.06 8.73 9.71
CA LEU A 106 -3.03 9.26 8.82
C LEU A 106 -3.17 8.68 7.41
N PHE A 107 -3.36 7.36 7.31
CA PHE A 107 -3.57 6.69 6.03
C PHE A 107 -4.86 7.17 5.33
N ALA A 108 -5.98 7.22 6.04
CA ALA A 108 -7.27 7.65 5.51
C ALA A 108 -7.23 9.09 4.98
N ALA A 109 -6.46 9.97 5.62
CA ALA A 109 -6.29 11.36 5.21
C ALA A 109 -5.54 11.52 3.86
N LEU A 110 -4.78 10.52 3.43
CA LEU A 110 -4.07 10.54 2.14
C LEU A 110 -4.95 10.11 0.97
N LEU A 111 -5.98 9.29 1.22
CA LEU A 111 -6.81 8.70 0.17
C LEU A 111 -7.52 9.72 -0.72
N PRO A 112 -8.03 10.87 -0.23
CA PRO A 112 -8.64 11.88 -1.08
C PRO A 112 -7.66 12.49 -2.08
N ALA A 113 -6.40 12.75 -1.68
CA ALA A 113 -5.38 13.28 -2.57
C ALA A 113 -5.02 12.27 -3.68
N LEU A 114 -4.94 10.99 -3.33
CA LEU A 114 -4.72 9.92 -4.30
C LEU A 114 -5.93 9.75 -5.23
N ALA A 115 -7.15 9.82 -4.71
CA ALA A 115 -8.37 9.76 -5.51
C ALA A 115 -8.41 10.90 -6.54
N ALA A 116 -8.08 12.12 -6.12
CA ALA A 116 -7.97 13.28 -6.99
C ALA A 116 -6.89 13.11 -8.05
N GLY A 117 -5.71 12.60 -7.66
CA GLY A 117 -4.60 12.33 -8.57
C GLY A 117 -4.92 11.29 -9.64
N VAL A 118 -5.75 10.28 -9.32
CA VAL A 118 -6.21 9.28 -10.30
C VAL A 118 -7.31 9.85 -11.20
N ALA A 119 -8.23 10.67 -10.65
CA ALA A 119 -9.38 11.20 -11.38
C ALA A 119 -9.00 12.31 -12.37
N TRP A 120 -8.13 13.24 -11.96
CA TRP A 120 -7.81 14.46 -12.70
C TRP A 120 -6.34 14.59 -13.12
N GLY A 121 -5.53 13.58 -12.79
CA GLY A 121 -4.10 13.66 -12.93
C GLY A 121 -3.41 14.36 -11.75
N TRP A 122 -2.11 14.09 -11.62
CA TRP A 122 -1.31 14.62 -10.52
C TRP A 122 -0.67 15.97 -10.88
N HIS A 123 -1.27 17.05 -10.45
CA HIS A 123 -0.78 18.41 -10.71
C HIS A 123 0.00 19.03 -9.54
N LEU A 124 0.16 18.29 -8.43
CA LEU A 124 0.76 18.79 -7.20
C LEU A 124 2.30 18.73 -7.16
N GLY A 125 2.91 18.32 -8.28
CA GLY A 125 4.36 18.23 -8.42
C GLY A 125 5.01 17.03 -7.76
N THR A 126 6.31 16.82 -8.07
CA THR A 126 7.08 15.66 -7.63
C THR A 126 7.30 15.61 -6.10
N GLY A 127 7.45 16.76 -5.46
CA GLY A 127 7.65 16.84 -4.00
C GLY A 127 6.48 16.28 -3.21
N LEU A 128 5.25 16.66 -3.57
CA LEU A 128 4.04 16.13 -2.93
C LEU A 128 3.78 14.67 -3.29
N CYS A 129 4.11 14.23 -4.51
CA CYS A 129 4.06 12.81 -4.87
C CYS A 129 4.97 11.97 -3.95
N ARG A 130 6.22 12.38 -3.76
CA ARG A 130 7.16 11.72 -2.83
C ARG A 130 6.67 11.72 -1.40
N LEU A 131 6.14 12.85 -0.93
CA LEU A 131 5.59 12.96 0.42
C LEU A 131 4.38 12.03 0.62
N THR A 132 3.50 11.95 -0.36
CA THR A 132 2.33 11.06 -0.30
C THR A 132 2.75 9.60 -0.19
N HIS A 133 3.71 9.13 -0.99
CA HIS A 133 4.24 7.78 -0.89
C HIS A 133 5.01 7.52 0.41
N LEU A 134 5.75 8.51 0.91
CA LEU A 134 6.40 8.44 2.22
C LEU A 134 5.35 8.22 3.33
N LEU A 135 4.33 9.06 3.38
CA LEU A 135 3.29 9.01 4.42
C LEU A 135 2.44 7.74 4.32
N TRP A 136 2.17 7.26 3.09
CA TRP A 136 1.50 6.00 2.83
C TRP A 136 2.26 4.83 3.46
N HIS A 137 3.52 4.64 3.10
CA HIS A 137 4.34 3.54 3.63
C HIS A 137 4.66 3.72 5.11
N TRP A 138 4.87 4.97 5.55
CA TRP A 138 5.08 5.25 6.97
C TRP A 138 3.90 4.78 7.82
N SER A 139 2.67 5.11 7.43
CA SER A 139 1.49 4.69 8.18
C SER A 139 1.28 3.18 8.17
N VAL A 140 1.50 2.51 7.04
CA VAL A 140 1.36 1.05 6.90
C VAL A 140 2.45 0.32 7.68
N PHE A 141 3.71 0.74 7.57
CA PHE A 141 4.84 0.14 8.28
C PHE A 141 4.74 0.36 9.79
N ALA A 142 4.30 1.54 10.23
CA ALA A 142 4.03 1.78 11.64
C ALA A 142 2.98 0.82 12.19
N GLN A 143 1.90 0.58 11.46
CA GLN A 143 0.86 -0.36 11.85
C GLN A 143 1.37 -1.81 11.88
N ALA A 144 2.18 -2.24 10.89
CA ALA A 144 2.82 -3.55 10.90
C ALA A 144 3.69 -3.77 12.15
N LEU A 145 4.54 -2.80 12.48
CA LEU A 145 5.41 -2.83 13.66
C LEU A 145 4.61 -2.79 14.98
N LEU A 146 3.53 -2.00 15.02
CA LEU A 146 2.63 -1.93 16.18
C LEU A 146 1.91 -3.26 16.40
N VAL A 147 1.39 -3.89 15.34
CA VAL A 147 0.77 -5.23 15.43
C VAL A 147 1.79 -6.24 15.91
N ALA A 148 3.02 -6.23 15.38
CA ALA A 148 4.09 -7.11 15.82
C ALA A 148 4.48 -6.89 17.29
N SER A 149 4.56 -5.65 17.75
CA SER A 149 4.90 -5.31 19.14
C SER A 149 3.77 -5.64 20.13
N GLY A 150 2.52 -5.68 19.65
CA GLY A 150 1.34 -6.05 20.43
C GLY A 150 1.37 -7.50 20.94
N SER A 151 2.25 -8.34 20.38
CA SER A 151 2.53 -9.70 20.89
C SER A 151 3.11 -9.75 22.31
N ARG A 152 3.67 -8.64 22.80
CA ARG A 152 4.22 -8.50 24.14
C ARG A 152 3.26 -7.72 25.03
N GLY A 153 2.15 -8.34 25.40
CA GLY A 153 1.02 -7.72 26.12
C GLY A 153 1.38 -6.91 27.38
N THR A 154 2.51 -7.22 28.04
CA THR A 154 2.98 -6.52 29.25
C THR A 154 3.52 -5.11 28.97
N VAL A 155 4.07 -4.85 27.77
CA VAL A 155 4.68 -3.56 27.42
C VAL A 155 3.61 -2.49 27.18
N TRP A 156 2.46 -2.88 26.66
CA TRP A 156 1.35 -1.99 26.34
C TRP A 156 0.25 -1.97 27.41
N ALA A 157 0.44 -2.71 28.52
CA ALA A 157 -0.58 -2.88 29.57
C ALA A 157 -0.98 -1.56 30.24
N ARG A 158 -0.07 -0.58 30.28
CA ARG A 158 -0.30 0.76 30.85
C ARG A 158 0.23 1.83 29.92
N TRP A 159 -0.41 3.00 29.96
CA TRP A 159 0.09 4.22 29.30
C TRP A 159 1.17 4.85 30.20
N ASP A 160 2.34 4.22 30.27
CA ASP A 160 3.48 4.64 31.04
C ASP A 160 4.57 5.27 30.14
N PRO A 161 5.63 5.88 30.70
CA PRO A 161 6.72 6.45 29.91
C PRO A 161 7.43 5.44 29.02
N ARG A 162 7.43 4.14 29.38
CA ARG A 162 8.07 3.07 28.62
C ARG A 162 7.28 2.76 27.35
N SER A 163 5.95 2.67 27.43
CA SER A 163 5.09 2.47 26.28
C SER A 163 5.13 3.67 25.31
N ARG A 164 5.23 4.90 25.83
CA ARG A 164 5.41 6.11 25.00
C ARG A 164 6.75 6.08 24.24
N ARG A 165 7.85 5.74 24.91
CA ARG A 165 9.17 5.62 24.28
C ARG A 165 9.14 4.57 23.18
N LEU A 166 8.54 3.40 23.44
CA LEU A 166 8.40 2.36 22.43
C LEU A 166 7.58 2.84 21.22
N ALA A 167 6.46 3.53 21.44
CA ALA A 167 5.67 4.10 20.37
C ALA A 167 6.50 5.05 19.50
N VAL A 168 7.22 5.99 20.11
CA VAL A 168 8.10 6.94 19.40
C VAL A 168 9.16 6.19 18.57
N VAL A 169 9.80 5.17 19.15
CA VAL A 169 10.82 4.37 18.45
C VAL A 169 10.20 3.63 17.26
N LEU A 170 9.02 3.01 17.41
CA LEU A 170 8.36 2.30 16.33
C LEU A 170 7.94 3.24 15.19
N TRP A 171 7.39 4.41 15.52
CA TRP A 171 7.02 5.41 14.52
C TRP A 171 8.24 6.00 13.81
N ALA A 172 9.32 6.28 14.52
CA ALA A 172 10.58 6.75 13.94
C ALA A 172 11.21 5.67 13.04
N ALA A 173 11.26 4.42 13.51
CA ALA A 173 11.73 3.30 12.70
C ALA A 173 10.89 3.13 11.42
N ALA A 174 9.56 3.18 11.53
CA ALA A 174 8.67 3.09 10.38
C ALA A 174 8.92 4.24 9.37
N LEU A 175 9.18 5.45 9.84
CA LEU A 175 9.50 6.60 8.98
C LEU A 175 10.81 6.36 8.22
N LEU A 176 11.86 5.91 8.91
CA LEU A 176 13.13 5.59 8.26
C LEU A 176 12.99 4.47 7.23
N LEU A 177 12.23 3.41 7.56
CA LEU A 177 11.95 2.30 6.65
C LEU A 177 11.08 2.71 5.46
N ALA A 178 10.26 3.75 5.58
CA ALA A 178 9.45 4.28 4.49
C ALA A 178 10.23 5.22 3.54
N THR A 179 11.41 5.70 3.93
CA THR A 179 12.20 6.64 3.12
C THR A 179 12.50 6.14 1.71
N PRO A 180 12.87 4.86 1.47
CA PRO A 180 13.10 4.37 0.10
C PRO A 180 11.89 4.53 -0.81
N ALA A 181 10.66 4.42 -0.30
CA ALA A 181 9.44 4.64 -1.08
C ALA A 181 9.37 6.07 -1.65
N ALA A 182 9.76 7.08 -0.88
CA ALA A 182 9.83 8.47 -1.34
C ALA A 182 10.91 8.69 -2.40
N LEU A 183 12.06 7.99 -2.26
CA LEU A 183 13.18 8.14 -3.19
C LEU A 183 12.86 7.57 -4.57
N VAL A 184 12.07 6.48 -4.62
CA VAL A 184 11.69 5.83 -5.88
C VAL A 184 10.40 6.38 -6.50
N SER A 185 9.74 7.32 -5.83
CA SER A 185 8.51 7.94 -6.31
C SER A 185 8.77 9.20 -7.12
N GLY A 186 7.94 9.44 -8.12
CA GLY A 186 8.01 10.63 -8.96
C GLY A 186 6.79 10.80 -9.84
N VAL A 187 6.75 11.93 -10.56
CA VAL A 187 5.69 12.20 -11.53
C VAL A 187 6.16 11.75 -12.91
N ALA A 188 5.47 10.79 -13.49
CA ALA A 188 5.69 10.30 -14.84
C ALA A 188 4.70 10.95 -15.81
N ALA A 189 5.14 11.18 -17.05
CA ALA A 189 4.37 11.82 -18.13
C ALA A 189 3.68 13.13 -17.71
N GLY A 190 4.20 13.82 -16.69
CA GLY A 190 3.66 15.08 -16.19
C GLY A 190 2.36 14.98 -15.40
N THR A 191 1.68 13.83 -15.38
CA THR A 191 0.32 13.69 -14.83
C THR A 191 0.09 12.48 -13.92
N ALA A 192 1.05 11.57 -13.79
CA ALA A 192 0.89 10.38 -12.95
C ALA A 192 1.93 10.34 -11.83
N CYS A 193 1.47 10.33 -10.58
CA CYS A 193 2.31 10.06 -9.43
C CYS A 193 2.52 8.55 -9.29
N ILE A 194 3.73 8.08 -9.60
CA ILE A 194 4.08 6.66 -9.60
C ILE A 194 5.27 6.38 -8.69
N GLN A 195 5.37 5.15 -8.24
CA GLN A 195 6.45 4.65 -7.38
C GLN A 195 7.70 4.19 -8.15
N ARG A 196 7.69 4.24 -9.47
CA ARG A 196 8.72 3.70 -10.36
C ARG A 196 9.35 4.76 -11.25
N SER A 197 9.84 5.84 -10.66
CA SER A 197 10.57 6.85 -11.46
C SER A 197 12.04 6.51 -11.71
N VAL A 198 12.54 5.39 -11.19
CA VAL A 198 13.96 5.01 -11.21
C VAL A 198 14.12 3.61 -11.82
N GLY A 199 15.29 3.32 -12.37
CA GLY A 199 15.58 2.01 -12.96
C GLY A 199 15.32 0.84 -12.00
N ILE A 200 14.88 -0.28 -12.53
CA ILE A 200 14.43 -1.49 -11.82
C ILE A 200 15.46 -2.05 -10.84
N LEU A 201 16.76 -1.95 -11.20
CA LEU A 201 17.87 -2.40 -10.37
C LEU A 201 18.43 -1.31 -9.45
N ALA A 202 17.76 -0.16 -9.34
CA ALA A 202 18.20 0.89 -8.41
C ALA A 202 18.18 0.36 -6.96
N PRO A 203 19.26 0.54 -6.18
CA PRO A 203 19.34 -0.01 -4.82
C PRO A 203 18.20 0.45 -3.91
N ALA A 204 17.74 1.69 -4.09
CA ALA A 204 16.60 2.23 -3.32
C ALA A 204 15.29 1.51 -3.63
N TYR A 205 15.08 1.09 -4.90
CA TYR A 205 13.90 0.34 -5.30
C TYR A 205 13.94 -1.09 -4.75
N LEU A 206 15.07 -1.77 -4.87
CA LEU A 206 15.27 -3.12 -4.31
C LEU A 206 15.09 -3.13 -2.79
N LEU A 207 15.63 -2.11 -2.09
CA LEU A 207 15.44 -1.95 -0.65
C LEU A 207 13.97 -1.74 -0.32
N HIS A 208 13.26 -0.89 -1.07
CA HIS A 208 11.82 -0.67 -0.90
C HIS A 208 11.03 -1.97 -1.04
N LEU A 209 11.26 -2.75 -2.09
CA LEU A 209 10.62 -4.05 -2.30
C LEU A 209 10.89 -5.03 -1.15
N ALA A 210 12.16 -5.14 -0.73
CA ALA A 210 12.55 -6.00 0.38
C ALA A 210 11.84 -5.61 1.67
N LEU A 211 11.72 -4.31 1.97
CA LEU A 211 11.02 -3.81 3.15
C LEU A 211 9.52 -4.09 3.07
N CYS A 212 8.89 -3.90 1.92
CA CYS A 212 7.48 -4.26 1.73
C CYS A 212 7.27 -5.76 1.95
N LEU A 213 8.10 -6.62 1.34
CA LEU A 213 8.02 -8.06 1.53
C LEU A 213 8.20 -8.45 3.01
N CYS A 214 9.22 -7.90 3.66
CA CYS A 214 9.50 -8.20 5.07
C CYS A 214 8.38 -7.75 6.00
N LEU A 215 7.87 -6.52 5.86
CA LEU A 215 6.91 -5.93 6.81
C LEU A 215 5.47 -6.32 6.53
N LEU A 216 5.08 -6.49 5.26
CA LEU A 216 3.68 -6.75 4.89
C LEU A 216 3.36 -8.26 4.82
N LEU A 217 4.35 -9.09 4.52
CA LEU A 217 4.16 -10.53 4.37
C LEU A 217 4.91 -11.34 5.43
N LEU A 218 6.24 -11.25 5.45
CA LEU A 218 7.06 -12.15 6.27
C LEU A 218 6.90 -11.92 7.77
N LEU A 219 6.83 -10.67 8.22
CA LEU A 219 6.66 -10.33 9.64
C LEU A 219 5.32 -10.85 10.20
N PRO A 220 4.13 -10.53 9.64
CA PRO A 220 2.88 -11.03 10.16
C PRO A 220 2.74 -12.54 10.00
N ALA A 221 3.21 -13.13 8.89
CA ALA A 221 3.19 -14.57 8.68
C ALA A 221 4.09 -15.29 9.69
N GLY A 222 5.30 -14.79 9.92
CA GLY A 222 6.23 -15.34 10.91
C GLY A 222 5.68 -15.30 12.33
N LEU A 223 5.01 -14.21 12.71
CA LEU A 223 4.35 -14.10 14.01
C LEU A 223 3.20 -15.10 14.16
N LEU A 224 2.40 -15.30 13.11
CA LEU A 224 1.32 -16.29 13.11
C LEU A 224 1.86 -17.72 13.19
N LEU A 225 2.90 -18.03 12.43
CA LEU A 225 3.58 -19.33 12.51
C LEU A 225 4.19 -19.57 13.90
N ALA A 226 4.83 -18.55 14.49
CA ALA A 226 5.35 -18.63 15.85
C ALA A 226 4.23 -18.87 16.88
N ALA A 227 3.08 -18.25 16.72
CA ALA A 227 1.91 -18.47 17.59
C ALA A 227 1.30 -19.87 17.43
N LEU A 228 1.45 -20.47 16.25
CA LEU A 228 1.02 -21.87 16.03
C LEU A 228 2.01 -22.87 16.61
N ALA A 229 3.32 -22.60 16.46
CA ALA A 229 4.38 -23.52 16.85
C ALA A 229 4.73 -23.47 18.35
N VAL A 230 4.59 -22.31 19.00
CA VAL A 230 5.04 -22.09 20.38
C VAL A 230 3.85 -21.81 21.31
N PRO A 231 3.45 -22.79 22.17
CA PRO A 231 2.29 -22.65 23.05
C PRO A 231 2.37 -21.46 24.02
N SER A 232 3.57 -21.16 24.56
CA SER A 232 3.77 -20.01 25.45
C SER A 232 3.58 -18.66 24.73
N PHE A 233 4.00 -18.57 23.48
CA PHE A 233 3.76 -17.40 22.63
C PHE A 233 2.28 -17.25 22.29
N ARG A 234 1.60 -18.36 21.95
CA ARG A 234 0.14 -18.41 21.71
C ARG A 234 -0.66 -17.89 22.89
N ALA A 235 -0.33 -18.30 24.11
CA ALA A 235 -1.04 -17.87 25.32
C ALA A 235 -0.90 -16.36 25.56
N SER A 236 0.29 -15.80 25.32
CA SER A 236 0.55 -14.36 25.46
C SER A 236 -0.01 -13.50 24.32
N TRP A 237 -0.20 -14.10 23.12
CA TRP A 237 -0.52 -13.36 21.89
C TRP A 237 -1.93 -13.65 21.34
N ALA A 238 -2.72 -14.50 21.98
CA ALA A 238 -4.05 -14.94 21.52
C ALA A 238 -4.99 -13.78 21.10
N SER A 239 -4.85 -12.61 21.72
CA SER A 239 -5.64 -11.42 21.44
C SER A 239 -5.06 -10.52 20.33
N GLY A 240 -3.75 -10.64 20.03
CA GLY A 240 -3.10 -9.96 18.89
C GLY A 240 -3.27 -10.70 17.58
N ALA A 241 -3.50 -12.00 17.65
CA ALA A 241 -3.61 -12.88 16.48
C ALA A 241 -4.67 -12.39 15.47
N GLY A 242 -5.84 -11.97 15.94
CA GLY A 242 -6.90 -11.48 15.05
C GLY A 242 -6.52 -10.26 14.23
N LEU A 243 -5.77 -9.31 14.82
CA LEU A 243 -5.28 -8.12 14.09
C LEU A 243 -4.18 -8.49 13.10
N ALA A 244 -3.30 -9.43 13.46
CA ALA A 244 -2.26 -9.90 12.55
C ALA A 244 -2.85 -10.71 11.38
N TRP A 245 -3.86 -11.54 11.62
CA TRP A 245 -4.61 -12.21 10.55
C TRP A 245 -5.29 -11.21 9.62
N LEU A 246 -5.94 -10.20 10.17
CA LEU A 246 -6.57 -9.14 9.38
C LEU A 246 -5.51 -8.40 8.55
N PHE A 247 -4.39 -8.03 9.17
CA PHE A 247 -3.30 -7.32 8.49
C PHE A 247 -2.68 -8.18 7.38
N LEU A 248 -2.35 -9.44 7.66
CA LEU A 248 -1.79 -10.36 6.67
C LEU A 248 -2.77 -10.64 5.53
N GLY A 249 -4.06 -10.84 5.84
CA GLY A 249 -5.08 -11.11 4.82
C GLY A 249 -5.29 -9.93 3.87
N LEU A 250 -5.13 -8.71 4.33
CA LEU A 250 -5.34 -7.50 3.54
C LEU A 250 -4.07 -7.00 2.83
N TRP A 251 -2.90 -7.03 3.50
CA TRP A 251 -1.64 -6.54 2.93
C TRP A 251 -0.71 -7.63 2.37
N GLY A 252 -0.88 -8.88 2.83
CA GLY A 252 -0.06 -10.01 2.36
C GLY A 252 -0.13 -10.23 0.85
N PRO A 253 -1.31 -10.23 0.21
CA PRO A 253 -1.42 -10.35 -1.24
C PRO A 253 -0.66 -9.27 -2.01
N TYR A 254 -0.69 -8.00 -1.53
CA TYR A 254 0.08 -6.91 -2.11
C TYR A 254 1.59 -7.13 -1.96
N GLY A 255 2.05 -7.52 -0.77
CA GLY A 255 3.46 -7.86 -0.53
C GLY A 255 3.95 -9.01 -1.41
N ALA A 256 3.13 -10.05 -1.59
CA ALA A 256 3.43 -11.16 -2.48
C ALA A 256 3.44 -10.72 -3.97
N GLY A 257 2.51 -9.85 -4.37
CA GLY A 257 2.47 -9.26 -5.70
C GLY A 257 3.74 -8.47 -6.03
N LEU A 258 4.21 -7.63 -5.11
CA LEU A 258 5.47 -6.89 -5.29
C LEU A 258 6.69 -7.82 -5.44
N ALA A 259 6.73 -8.94 -4.71
CA ALA A 259 7.78 -9.93 -4.87
C ALA A 259 7.71 -10.61 -6.24
N ALA A 260 6.52 -10.98 -6.71
CA ALA A 260 6.33 -11.55 -8.04
C ALA A 260 6.67 -10.55 -9.14
N GLU A 261 6.34 -9.27 -8.97
CA GLU A 261 6.73 -8.19 -9.86
C GLU A 261 8.26 -8.09 -10.01
N PHE A 262 8.97 -8.18 -8.89
CA PHE A 262 10.43 -8.20 -8.91
C PHE A 262 10.98 -9.40 -9.70
N LEU A 263 10.41 -10.60 -9.52
CA LEU A 263 10.84 -11.80 -10.24
C LEU A 263 10.60 -11.68 -11.76
N LEU A 264 9.47 -11.09 -12.18
CA LEU A 264 9.17 -10.80 -13.58
C LEU A 264 10.21 -9.82 -14.17
N GLN A 265 10.52 -8.75 -13.43
CA GLN A 265 11.45 -7.73 -13.89
C GLN A 265 12.92 -8.18 -13.88
N ALA A 266 13.26 -9.10 -12.97
CA ALA A 266 14.58 -9.71 -12.93
C ALA A 266 14.81 -10.74 -14.06
N GLY A 267 13.81 -10.98 -14.93
CA GLY A 267 13.88 -11.97 -16.00
C GLY A 267 13.86 -13.42 -15.51
N LEU A 268 13.48 -13.64 -14.24
CA LEU A 268 13.37 -14.99 -13.66
C LEU A 268 12.05 -15.67 -14.03
N LEU A 269 11.08 -14.91 -14.49
CA LEU A 269 9.82 -15.36 -15.05
C LEU A 269 9.69 -14.74 -16.45
N GLU A 270 9.39 -15.55 -17.46
CA GLU A 270 9.14 -15.06 -18.82
C GLU A 270 7.74 -14.45 -18.92
N PRO A 271 7.64 -13.11 -19.07
CA PRO A 271 6.34 -12.46 -19.16
C PRO A 271 5.77 -12.58 -20.59
N THR A 272 4.60 -13.19 -20.73
CA THR A 272 3.75 -12.96 -21.91
C THR A 272 2.90 -11.72 -21.69
N CYS A 273 2.46 -11.00 -22.75
CA CYS A 273 1.61 -9.82 -22.59
C CYS A 273 0.33 -10.13 -21.82
N GLY A 274 -0.29 -11.29 -22.05
CA GLY A 274 -1.49 -11.70 -21.30
C GLY A 274 -1.22 -11.95 -19.81
N SER A 275 -0.08 -12.56 -19.45
CA SER A 275 0.29 -12.77 -18.05
C SER A 275 0.58 -11.45 -17.33
N PHE A 276 1.20 -10.50 -18.05
CA PHE A 276 1.49 -9.17 -17.51
C PHE A 276 0.22 -8.36 -17.21
N GLU A 277 -0.77 -8.38 -18.11
CA GLU A 277 -2.07 -7.73 -17.89
C GLU A 277 -2.79 -8.29 -16.65
N HIS A 278 -2.88 -9.61 -16.52
CA HIS A 278 -3.53 -10.25 -15.38
C HIS A 278 -2.76 -10.00 -14.07
N PHE A 279 -1.44 -9.93 -14.15
CA PHE A 279 -0.60 -9.59 -13.01
C PHE A 279 -0.84 -8.16 -12.52
N ASP A 280 -0.88 -7.17 -13.43
CA ASP A 280 -1.19 -5.78 -13.09
C ASP A 280 -2.59 -5.64 -12.48
N LEU A 281 -3.59 -6.38 -13.02
CA LEU A 281 -4.92 -6.45 -12.42
C LEU A 281 -4.87 -7.01 -11.00
N ALA A 282 -4.20 -8.14 -10.80
CA ALA A 282 -4.08 -8.78 -9.48
C ALA A 282 -3.36 -7.89 -8.48
N LEU A 283 -2.29 -7.20 -8.91
CA LEU A 283 -1.54 -6.26 -8.07
C LEU A 283 -2.41 -5.06 -7.67
N GLY A 284 -3.14 -4.46 -8.63
CA GLY A 284 -4.06 -3.35 -8.34
C GLY A 284 -5.21 -3.73 -7.42
N LEU A 285 -5.79 -4.93 -7.59
CA LEU A 285 -6.81 -5.45 -6.68
C LEU A 285 -6.26 -5.73 -5.28
N SER A 286 -5.05 -6.29 -5.18
CA SER A 286 -4.41 -6.57 -3.89
C SER A 286 -4.04 -5.29 -3.14
N GLU A 287 -3.63 -4.24 -3.85
CA GLU A 287 -3.43 -2.91 -3.29
C GLU A 287 -4.75 -2.33 -2.77
N GLY A 288 -5.83 -2.43 -3.55
CA GLY A 288 -7.18 -2.04 -3.13
C GLY A 288 -7.65 -2.79 -1.89
N LEU A 289 -7.37 -4.11 -1.81
CA LEU A 289 -7.64 -4.93 -0.63
C LEU A 289 -6.87 -4.40 0.58
N GLY A 290 -5.59 -4.05 0.41
CA GLY A 290 -4.77 -3.42 1.45
C GLY A 290 -5.36 -2.10 1.95
N VAL A 291 -5.88 -1.27 1.04
CA VAL A 291 -6.53 0.01 1.39
C VAL A 291 -7.74 -0.19 2.31
N LEU A 292 -8.52 -1.27 2.14
CA LEU A 292 -9.66 -1.57 3.01
C LEU A 292 -9.28 -1.76 4.48
N HIS A 293 -8.02 -2.07 4.77
CA HIS A 293 -7.51 -2.19 6.13
C HIS A 293 -7.82 -0.95 7.00
N CYS A 294 -7.76 0.27 6.42
CA CYS A 294 -8.01 1.49 7.17
C CYS A 294 -9.48 1.63 7.65
N GLY A 295 -10.44 1.00 6.97
CA GLY A 295 -11.84 0.93 7.43
C GLY A 295 -12.10 -0.30 8.30
N LEU A 296 -11.64 -1.48 7.84
CA LEU A 296 -11.91 -2.76 8.50
C LEU A 296 -11.18 -2.90 9.85
N GLY A 297 -9.98 -2.33 10.02
CA GLY A 297 -9.23 -2.36 11.27
C GLY A 297 -10.00 -1.75 12.45
N PRO A 298 -10.40 -0.46 12.40
CA PRO A 298 -11.21 0.16 13.43
C PRO A 298 -12.55 -0.52 13.65
N LEU A 299 -13.23 -0.96 12.58
CA LEU A 299 -14.49 -1.69 12.69
C LEU A 299 -14.33 -3.02 13.41
N ALA A 300 -13.31 -3.80 13.09
CA ALA A 300 -13.01 -5.06 13.77
C ALA A 300 -12.76 -4.85 15.27
N MET A 301 -12.05 -3.78 15.64
CA MET A 301 -11.82 -3.44 17.04
C MET A 301 -13.11 -3.04 17.76
N LEU A 302 -14.00 -2.28 17.11
CA LEU A 302 -15.33 -1.91 17.67
C LEU A 302 -16.23 -3.12 17.83
N LEU A 303 -16.28 -4.02 16.84
CA LEU A 303 -17.07 -5.25 16.91
C LEU A 303 -16.58 -6.19 18.01
N ALA A 304 -15.27 -6.42 18.07
CA ALA A 304 -14.67 -7.24 19.14
C ALA A 304 -14.99 -6.71 20.55
N ARG A 305 -15.14 -5.37 20.70
CA ARG A 305 -15.60 -4.76 21.95
C ARG A 305 -17.06 -5.08 22.24
N ARG A 306 -17.96 -5.04 21.23
CA ARG A 306 -19.38 -5.32 21.39
C ARG A 306 -19.63 -6.78 21.79
N CYS A 307 -18.98 -7.73 21.11
CA CYS A 307 -19.13 -9.15 21.38
C CYS A 307 -18.75 -9.51 22.82
N ARG A 308 -17.69 -8.92 23.38
CA ARG A 308 -17.30 -9.15 24.78
C ARG A 308 -18.27 -8.57 25.80
N ARG A 309 -19.02 -7.53 25.47
CA ARG A 309 -20.09 -7.02 26.36
C ARG A 309 -21.29 -7.95 26.36
N GLY A 310 -21.64 -8.53 25.21
CA GLY A 310 -22.71 -9.51 25.08
C GLY A 310 -22.42 -10.82 25.80
N ALA A 311 -21.17 -11.30 25.75
CA ALA A 311 -20.74 -12.53 26.44
C ALA A 311 -20.76 -12.42 27.97
N GLY A 312 -20.69 -11.21 28.53
CA GLY A 312 -20.86 -10.96 29.97
C GLY A 312 -22.33 -10.85 30.42
N ALA A 313 -23.29 -10.71 29.48
CA ALA A 313 -24.69 -10.49 29.75
C ALA A 313 -25.61 -11.68 29.34
N ALA A 314 -25.24 -12.47 28.35
CA ALA A 314 -25.88 -13.75 27.95
C ALA A 314 -25.04 -14.36 26.82
N GLY A 315 -24.63 -15.60 26.90
CA GLY A 315 -23.70 -16.25 26.00
C GLY A 315 -24.00 -16.08 24.51
N GLY A 316 -22.97 -15.73 23.78
CA GLY A 316 -22.86 -16.00 22.36
C GLY A 316 -22.78 -14.79 21.44
N CYS A 317 -21.62 -14.59 20.81
CA CYS A 317 -21.45 -14.18 19.41
C CYS A 317 -20.96 -15.40 18.64
#